data_ea19cec5952c72f7d721ed395f38deda
#
_entry.id   ea19cec5952c72f7d721ed395f38deda
#
_cell.length_a   1.000
_cell.length_b   1.000
_cell.length_c   1.000
_cell.angle_alpha   90.00
_cell.angle_beta   90.00
_cell.angle_gamma   90.00
#
_symmetry.space_group_name_H-M   'P 1'
#
loop_
_entity.id
_entity.type
_entity.pdbx_description
1 polymer ?
#
loop_
_entity_poly.entity_id
_entity_poly.type
_entity_poly.pdbx_seq_one_letter_code
_entity_poly.pdbx_strand_id
1 'polypeptide(L)'
;MKRAIAILVAAASVFSVSPAHAQESNAAEPGPVVGTIIPGGATFFTEAKDTNGPSFGNYDLGGAVTVNFNRFVGVEGEVSGALGITQDLEFANGTSNLKTPNFVNYSGNLVVSAPNKTSVVPYVTGGIGGLSLFEKQSLGINDTQTFLTSNVGGGVSWYAGRWGLRGDYRFIALKSKDDAPAFFGQQTRYGHRVYGGVLLNVGR
;
A
#
# COMPACT_ATOMS: atom_id res chain seq x y z
N MET A 1 19.19 -6.04 -17.95
CA MET A 1 18.37 -4.85 -17.69
C MET A 1 17.12 -4.75 -18.60
N LYS A 2 16.34 -5.81 -18.87
CA LYS A 2 15.16 -5.72 -19.78
C LYS A 2 13.96 -6.61 -19.40
N ARG A 3 13.88 -7.18 -18.19
CA ARG A 3 12.81 -8.13 -17.81
C ARG A 3 11.94 -7.74 -16.61
N ALA A 4 12.23 -6.66 -15.90
CA ALA A 4 11.47 -6.22 -14.70
C ALA A 4 10.28 -5.28 -14.98
N ILE A 5 10.06 -4.84 -16.22
CA ILE A 5 9.04 -3.84 -16.57
C ILE A 5 7.71 -4.46 -17.05
N ALA A 6 7.68 -5.78 -17.29
CA ALA A 6 6.53 -6.42 -17.96
C ALA A 6 5.32 -6.72 -17.05
N ILE A 7 5.40 -6.58 -15.73
CA ILE A 7 4.30 -6.97 -14.82
C ILE A 7 3.36 -5.79 -14.50
N LEU A 8 3.76 -4.56 -14.74
CA LEU A 8 2.95 -3.37 -14.36
C LEU A 8 1.88 -2.97 -15.37
N VAL A 9 1.83 -3.57 -16.56
CA VAL A 9 0.89 -3.18 -17.63
C VAL A 9 -0.38 -4.02 -17.66
N ALA A 10 -0.44 -5.16 -16.98
CA ALA A 10 -1.60 -6.06 -17.04
C ALA A 10 -2.79 -5.64 -16.16
N ALA A 11 -2.64 -4.69 -15.24
CA ALA A 11 -3.71 -4.25 -14.34
C ALA A 11 -4.58 -3.09 -14.88
N ALA A 12 -4.21 -2.49 -15.99
CA ALA A 12 -4.90 -1.30 -16.54
C ALA A 12 -5.96 -1.59 -17.60
N SER A 13 -6.15 -2.85 -18.02
CA SER A 13 -6.96 -3.18 -19.21
C SER A 13 -8.35 -3.76 -18.95
N VAL A 14 -8.92 -3.66 -17.74
CA VAL A 14 -10.25 -4.26 -17.43
C VAL A 14 -11.34 -3.21 -17.16
N PHE A 15 -11.15 -1.95 -17.45
CA PHE A 15 -12.23 -0.95 -17.31
C PHE A 15 -12.78 -0.43 -18.64
N SER A 16 -13.20 -1.33 -19.54
CA SER A 16 -14.22 -0.98 -20.52
C SER A 16 -15.61 -1.20 -19.89
N VAL A 17 -16.04 -0.27 -19.04
CA VAL A 17 -17.40 -0.29 -18.50
C VAL A 17 -18.31 0.30 -19.57
N SER A 18 -19.14 -0.54 -20.20
CA SER A 18 -20.30 -0.09 -20.96
C SER A 18 -21.19 0.78 -20.06
N PRO A 19 -21.75 1.90 -20.56
CA PRO A 19 -22.68 2.71 -19.78
C PRO A 19 -23.96 1.90 -19.54
N ALA A 20 -24.06 1.25 -18.38
CA ALA A 20 -25.33 0.76 -17.90
C ALA A 20 -26.20 1.96 -17.58
N HIS A 21 -27.45 1.95 -18.06
CA HIS A 21 -28.44 3.00 -17.85
C HIS A 21 -28.49 3.43 -16.39
N ALA A 22 -28.28 4.72 -16.15
CA ALA A 22 -28.36 5.33 -14.85
C ALA A 22 -29.82 5.28 -14.35
N GLN A 23 -30.07 4.34 -13.45
CA GLN A 23 -31.10 4.50 -12.43
C GLN A 23 -30.64 5.72 -11.60
N GLU A 24 -31.51 6.63 -11.24
CA GLU A 24 -31.24 7.76 -10.34
C GLU A 24 -30.60 7.21 -9.06
N SER A 25 -29.30 7.07 -9.05
CA SER A 25 -28.56 6.62 -7.90
C SER A 25 -28.28 7.85 -7.06
N ASN A 26 -28.80 7.88 -5.84
CA ASN A 26 -28.21 8.69 -4.78
C ASN A 26 -26.70 8.58 -4.91
N ALA A 27 -26.03 9.71 -5.18
CA ALA A 27 -24.58 9.75 -5.34
C ALA A 27 -23.94 8.95 -4.20
N ALA A 28 -23.14 7.95 -4.55
CA ALA A 28 -22.54 7.08 -3.55
C ALA A 28 -21.46 7.89 -2.83
N GLU A 29 -21.79 8.35 -1.64
CA GLU A 29 -20.86 9.07 -0.77
C GLU A 29 -20.29 8.11 0.28
N PRO A 30 -19.03 8.32 0.71
CA PRO A 30 -18.50 7.59 1.85
C PRO A 30 -19.35 7.89 3.09
N GLY A 31 -19.74 6.86 3.84
CA GLY A 31 -20.43 7.03 5.11
C GLY A 31 -19.52 7.60 6.19
N PRO A 32 -20.04 7.87 7.37
CA PRO A 32 -19.26 8.42 8.48
C PRO A 32 -18.10 7.51 8.89
N VAL A 33 -18.27 6.21 8.77
CA VAL A 33 -17.21 5.22 9.01
C VAL A 33 -17.15 4.22 7.87
N VAL A 34 -15.95 4.00 7.34
CA VAL A 34 -15.70 3.02 6.28
C VAL A 34 -14.61 2.05 6.75
N GLY A 35 -14.96 0.78 6.88
CA GLY A 35 -14.00 -0.30 7.06
C GLY A 35 -13.45 -0.76 5.71
N THR A 36 -12.17 -1.02 5.62
CA THR A 36 -11.51 -1.58 4.43
C THR A 36 -10.82 -2.89 4.81
N ILE A 37 -11.12 -3.97 4.11
CA ILE A 37 -10.36 -5.21 4.18
C ILE A 37 -9.46 -5.25 2.95
N ILE A 38 -8.17 -5.50 3.14
CA ILE A 38 -7.17 -5.62 2.08
C ILE A 38 -6.80 -7.09 1.96
N PRO A 39 -7.46 -7.85 1.08
CA PRO A 39 -7.20 -9.28 0.89
C PRO A 39 -5.91 -9.55 0.13
N GLY A 40 -5.36 -8.54 -0.55
CA GLY A 40 -4.14 -8.67 -1.32
C GLY A 40 -3.65 -7.37 -1.92
N GLY A 41 -2.34 -7.29 -1.98
CA GLY A 41 -1.59 -6.19 -2.57
C GLY A 41 -0.12 -6.57 -2.71
N ALA A 42 0.68 -5.60 -3.08
CA ALA A 42 2.12 -5.75 -3.16
C ALA A 42 2.83 -4.47 -2.73
N THR A 43 3.88 -4.63 -1.94
CA THR A 43 4.82 -3.55 -1.60
C THR A 43 6.17 -3.85 -2.24
N PHE A 44 6.72 -2.87 -2.95
CA PHE A 44 8.03 -2.94 -3.60
C PHE A 44 8.94 -1.86 -3.02
N PHE A 45 10.14 -2.24 -2.61
CA PHE A 45 11.18 -1.31 -2.23
C PHE A 45 12.22 -1.19 -3.34
N THR A 46 12.64 0.04 -3.63
CA THR A 46 13.68 0.33 -4.61
C THR A 46 15.06 -0.03 -4.05
N GLU A 47 16.02 -0.21 -4.93
CA GLU A 47 17.42 -0.42 -4.58
C GLU A 47 17.97 0.75 -3.73
N ALA A 48 18.83 0.43 -2.75
CA ALA A 48 19.61 1.41 -2.01
C ALA A 48 21.03 1.45 -2.58
N LYS A 49 21.32 2.47 -3.36
CA LYS A 49 22.56 2.57 -4.16
C LYS A 49 23.85 2.57 -3.35
N ASP A 50 23.85 3.23 -2.17
CA ASP A 50 25.08 3.41 -1.40
C ASP A 50 25.36 2.23 -0.42
N THR A 51 24.36 1.41 -0.10
CA THR A 51 24.50 0.24 0.79
C THR A 51 24.36 -1.09 0.07
N ASN A 52 24.23 -1.08 -1.26
CA ASN A 52 23.97 -2.26 -2.08
C ASN A 52 22.76 -3.09 -1.59
N GLY A 53 21.79 -2.43 -0.96
CA GLY A 53 20.55 -3.08 -0.56
C GLY A 53 19.69 -3.37 -1.78
N PRO A 54 19.34 -4.65 -2.05
CA PRO A 54 18.63 -5.03 -3.25
C PRO A 54 17.21 -4.46 -3.29
N SER A 55 16.65 -4.31 -4.49
CA SER A 55 15.21 -4.12 -4.66
C SER A 55 14.49 -5.43 -4.35
N PHE A 56 13.32 -5.34 -3.73
CA PHE A 56 12.49 -6.51 -3.44
C PHE A 56 11.01 -6.15 -3.32
N GLY A 57 10.16 -7.17 -3.49
CA GLY A 57 8.72 -7.06 -3.32
C GLY A 57 8.18 -8.07 -2.31
N ASN A 58 7.06 -7.71 -1.68
CA ASN A 58 6.35 -8.57 -0.73
C ASN A 58 4.86 -8.56 -1.05
N TYR A 59 4.16 -9.62 -0.67
CA TYR A 59 2.71 -9.70 -0.76
C TYR A 59 2.07 -9.07 0.47
N ASP A 60 1.11 -8.16 0.26
CA ASP A 60 0.43 -7.44 1.34
C ASP A 60 -0.99 -7.96 1.60
N LEU A 61 -1.35 -7.98 2.88
CA LEU A 61 -2.72 -8.15 3.36
C LEU A 61 -2.95 -7.25 4.59
N GLY A 62 -4.17 -6.81 4.82
CA GLY A 62 -4.41 -5.93 5.96
C GLY A 62 -5.81 -5.37 6.03
N GLY A 63 -5.93 -4.23 6.70
CA GLY A 63 -7.17 -3.50 6.82
C GLY A 63 -6.99 -2.06 7.27
N ALA A 64 -8.03 -1.28 7.07
CA ALA A 64 -8.07 0.11 7.47
C ALA A 64 -9.47 0.48 7.98
N VAL A 65 -9.51 1.52 8.79
CA VAL A 65 -10.75 2.19 9.21
C VAL A 65 -10.61 3.67 8.92
N THR A 66 -11.53 4.20 8.12
CA THR A 66 -11.62 5.62 7.80
C THR A 66 -12.80 6.23 8.51
N VAL A 67 -12.57 7.30 9.29
CA VAL A 67 -13.62 8.13 9.91
C VAL A 67 -13.71 9.42 9.10
N ASN A 68 -14.86 9.64 8.46
CA ASN A 68 -15.11 10.80 7.62
C ASN A 68 -15.79 11.92 8.44
N PHE A 69 -15.16 13.09 8.51
CA PHE A 69 -15.74 14.29 9.12
C PHE A 69 -16.83 14.92 8.25
N ASN A 70 -16.66 14.78 6.95
CA ASN A 70 -17.61 15.17 5.93
C ASN A 70 -17.34 14.33 4.66
N ARG A 71 -18.10 14.60 3.58
CA ARG A 71 -17.94 13.87 2.31
C ARG A 71 -16.59 14.04 1.61
N PHE A 72 -15.80 15.05 2.01
CA PHE A 72 -14.51 15.36 1.38
C PHE A 72 -13.31 14.95 2.20
N VAL A 73 -13.40 14.96 3.52
CA VAL A 73 -12.25 14.81 4.41
C VAL A 73 -12.51 13.77 5.48
N GLY A 74 -11.56 12.87 5.65
CA GLY A 74 -11.55 11.85 6.70
C GLY A 74 -10.13 11.58 7.21
N VAL A 75 -10.06 10.85 8.31
CA VAL A 75 -8.81 10.26 8.83
C VAL A 75 -8.91 8.75 8.75
N GLU A 76 -7.80 8.12 8.40
CA GLU A 76 -7.70 6.67 8.25
C GLU A 76 -6.59 6.12 9.12
N GLY A 77 -6.90 5.07 9.88
CA GLY A 77 -5.92 4.21 10.51
C GLY A 77 -5.80 2.92 9.70
N GLU A 78 -4.58 2.55 9.32
CA GLU A 78 -4.31 1.36 8.52
C GLU A 78 -3.25 0.49 9.17
N VAL A 79 -3.43 -0.83 9.09
CA VAL A 79 -2.43 -1.85 9.45
C VAL A 79 -2.38 -2.89 8.35
N SER A 80 -1.18 -3.22 7.88
CA SER A 80 -0.96 -4.29 6.90
C SER A 80 0.28 -5.11 7.22
N GLY A 81 0.19 -6.42 6.98
CA GLY A 81 1.32 -7.33 7.00
C GLY A 81 1.82 -7.57 5.58
N ALA A 82 3.11 -7.47 5.39
CA ALA A 82 3.78 -7.81 4.14
C ALA A 82 4.54 -9.11 4.30
N LEU A 83 4.11 -10.13 3.57
CA LEU A 83 4.69 -11.46 3.60
C LEU A 83 5.83 -11.56 2.60
N GLY A 84 7.00 -11.94 3.09
CA GLY A 84 8.18 -12.17 2.25
C GLY A 84 7.96 -13.32 1.28
N ILE A 85 8.34 -13.09 0.05
CA ILE A 85 8.32 -14.09 -1.03
C ILE A 85 9.76 -14.45 -1.43
N THR A 86 9.95 -15.66 -1.95
CA THR A 86 11.23 -16.09 -2.51
C THR A 86 11.40 -15.46 -3.88
N GLN A 87 12.50 -14.73 -4.07
CA GLN A 87 12.81 -14.03 -5.30
C GLN A 87 14.31 -13.89 -5.49
N ASP A 88 14.74 -13.62 -6.70
CA ASP A 88 16.12 -13.34 -7.00
C ASP A 88 16.46 -11.91 -6.58
N LEU A 89 17.37 -11.79 -5.61
CA LEU A 89 17.86 -10.52 -5.07
C LEU A 89 19.23 -10.21 -5.69
N GLU A 90 19.35 -9.04 -6.29
CA GLU A 90 20.61 -8.56 -6.90
C GLU A 90 21.43 -7.81 -5.85
N PHE A 91 22.53 -8.40 -5.40
CA PHE A 91 23.54 -7.78 -4.53
C PHE A 91 24.76 -7.37 -5.35
N ALA A 92 25.63 -6.52 -4.79
CA ALA A 92 26.88 -6.12 -5.45
C ALA A 92 27.78 -7.31 -5.88
N ASN A 93 27.71 -8.42 -5.13
CA ASN A 93 28.52 -9.62 -5.36
C ASN A 93 27.82 -10.71 -6.18
N GLY A 94 26.65 -10.44 -6.73
CA GLY A 94 25.87 -11.38 -7.53
C GLY A 94 24.43 -11.52 -7.11
N THR A 95 23.69 -12.39 -7.78
CA THR A 95 22.28 -12.67 -7.54
C THR A 95 22.12 -13.87 -6.62
N SER A 96 21.23 -13.78 -5.65
CA SER A 96 20.88 -14.87 -4.71
C SER A 96 19.38 -15.05 -4.64
N ASN A 97 18.91 -16.29 -4.71
CA ASN A 97 17.51 -16.64 -4.56
C ASN A 97 17.18 -16.77 -3.07
N LEU A 98 16.54 -15.75 -2.50
CA LEU A 98 16.26 -15.66 -1.07
C LEU A 98 14.82 -15.24 -0.79
N LYS A 99 14.30 -15.67 0.34
CA LYS A 99 13.01 -15.20 0.84
C LYS A 99 13.22 -13.87 1.55
N THR A 100 12.48 -12.83 1.11
CA THR A 100 12.49 -11.51 1.71
C THR A 100 11.92 -11.51 3.14
N PRO A 101 12.26 -10.53 3.99
CA PRO A 101 11.77 -10.47 5.36
C PRO A 101 10.27 -10.12 5.37
N ASN A 102 9.56 -10.60 6.39
CA ASN A 102 8.21 -10.14 6.69
C ASN A 102 8.28 -8.80 7.40
N PHE A 103 7.29 -7.95 7.19
CA PHE A 103 7.15 -6.72 7.98
C PHE A 103 5.67 -6.37 8.19
N VAL A 104 5.42 -5.56 9.21
CA VAL A 104 4.12 -4.94 9.45
C VAL A 104 4.27 -3.45 9.24
N ASN A 105 3.36 -2.88 8.46
CA ASN A 105 3.24 -1.45 8.26
C ASN A 105 1.95 -0.96 8.93
N TYR A 106 2.03 0.17 9.62
CA TYR A 106 0.90 0.84 10.25
C TYR A 106 1.02 2.34 10.03
N SER A 107 -0.10 3.01 9.76
CA SER A 107 -0.10 4.44 9.46
C SER A 107 -1.41 5.12 9.87
N GLY A 108 -1.27 6.41 10.21
CA GLY A 108 -2.38 7.35 10.29
C GLY A 108 -2.33 8.29 9.10
N ASN A 109 -3.43 8.40 8.39
CA ASN A 109 -3.51 9.11 7.11
C ASN A 109 -4.64 10.14 7.12
N LEU A 110 -4.42 11.27 6.47
CA LEU A 110 -5.48 12.17 6.04
C LEU A 110 -5.96 11.71 4.66
N VAL A 111 -7.27 11.59 4.49
CA VAL A 111 -7.89 11.22 3.22
C VAL A 111 -8.73 12.38 2.72
N VAL A 112 -8.49 12.80 1.48
CA VAL A 112 -9.27 13.83 0.80
C VAL A 112 -9.94 13.21 -0.41
N SER A 113 -11.26 13.11 -0.34
CA SER A 113 -12.12 12.50 -1.37
C SER A 113 -12.71 13.56 -2.28
N ALA A 114 -12.93 13.22 -3.53
CA ALA A 114 -13.62 14.04 -4.53
C ALA A 114 -14.93 13.36 -4.96
N PRO A 115 -15.99 13.38 -4.10
CA PRO A 115 -17.26 12.79 -4.43
C PRO A 115 -17.89 13.51 -5.63
N ASN A 116 -18.55 12.74 -6.46
CA ASN A 116 -19.18 13.17 -7.69
C ASN A 116 -20.57 12.51 -7.82
N LYS A 117 -21.22 12.68 -8.96
CA LYS A 117 -22.55 12.10 -9.22
C LYS A 117 -22.52 10.62 -9.58
N THR A 118 -21.34 9.98 -9.54
CA THR A 118 -21.18 8.54 -9.84
C THR A 118 -20.91 7.74 -8.58
N SER A 119 -20.93 6.41 -8.69
CA SER A 119 -20.55 5.50 -7.59
C SER A 119 -19.04 5.41 -7.38
N VAL A 120 -18.23 6.04 -8.23
CA VAL A 120 -16.77 6.03 -8.17
C VAL A 120 -16.27 7.33 -7.56
N VAL A 121 -15.60 7.26 -6.41
CA VAL A 121 -15.08 8.40 -5.65
C VAL A 121 -13.56 8.35 -5.69
N PRO A 122 -12.89 9.20 -6.47
CA PRO A 122 -11.44 9.33 -6.40
C PRO A 122 -11.04 10.02 -5.08
N TYR A 123 -9.84 9.69 -4.60
CA TYR A 123 -9.27 10.31 -3.39
C TYR A 123 -7.75 10.41 -3.48
N VAL A 124 -7.20 11.30 -2.67
CA VAL A 124 -5.78 11.37 -2.36
C VAL A 124 -5.59 11.17 -0.86
N THR A 125 -4.44 10.66 -0.48
CA THR A 125 -4.13 10.37 0.92
C THR A 125 -2.67 10.66 1.22
N GLY A 126 -2.37 11.02 2.45
CA GLY A 126 -1.02 11.19 2.94
C GLY A 126 -0.96 11.04 4.44
N GLY A 127 0.13 10.50 4.93
CA GLY A 127 0.25 10.22 6.36
C GLY A 127 1.63 9.83 6.81
N ILE A 128 1.70 9.51 8.09
CA ILE A 128 2.89 9.04 8.77
C ILE A 128 2.58 7.74 9.51
N GLY A 129 3.64 6.94 9.74
CA GLY A 129 3.47 5.66 10.40
C GLY A 129 4.78 5.00 10.76
N GLY A 130 4.73 3.71 10.92
CA GLY A 130 5.91 2.89 11.17
C GLY A 130 5.88 1.60 10.35
N LEU A 131 7.06 1.09 10.09
CA LEU A 131 7.29 -0.22 9.50
C LEU A 131 8.15 -1.03 10.46
N SER A 132 7.62 -2.15 10.94
CA SER A 132 8.35 -3.08 11.79
C SER A 132 8.80 -4.29 10.96
N LEU A 133 10.11 -4.36 10.72
CA LEU A 133 10.78 -5.43 10.00
C LEU A 133 11.12 -6.54 10.97
N PHE A 134 10.66 -7.77 10.70
CA PHE A 134 10.92 -8.91 11.58
C PHE A 134 12.27 -9.55 11.30
N GLU A 135 12.82 -10.19 12.33
CA GLU A 135 14.04 -10.96 12.29
C GLU A 135 14.11 -11.89 11.06
N LYS A 136 15.29 -11.87 10.39
CA LYS A 136 15.60 -12.75 9.27
C LYS A 136 17.11 -12.97 9.19
N GLN A 137 17.62 -13.95 9.93
CA GLN A 137 19.06 -14.22 10.04
C GLN A 137 19.76 -14.44 8.71
N SER A 138 19.08 -15.06 7.72
CA SER A 138 19.63 -15.27 6.38
C SER A 138 19.93 -13.97 5.60
N LEU A 139 19.44 -12.83 6.09
CA LEU A 139 19.65 -11.49 5.53
C LEU A 139 20.39 -10.56 6.50
N GLY A 140 20.98 -11.12 7.58
CA GLY A 140 21.68 -10.33 8.59
C GLY A 140 20.77 -9.46 9.47
N ILE A 141 19.47 -9.76 9.50
CA ILE A 141 18.50 -9.08 10.36
C ILE A 141 18.35 -9.91 11.63
N ASN A 142 19.07 -9.53 12.68
CA ASN A 142 19.15 -10.32 13.92
C ASN A 142 18.02 -10.00 14.91
N ASP A 143 17.44 -8.80 14.81
CA ASP A 143 16.38 -8.32 15.70
C ASP A 143 15.28 -7.63 14.92
N THR A 144 14.08 -7.54 15.51
CA THR A 144 12.99 -6.74 14.95
C THR A 144 13.33 -5.26 14.99
N GLN A 145 13.31 -4.62 13.84
CA GLN A 145 13.62 -3.19 13.68
C GLN A 145 12.38 -2.41 13.25
N THR A 146 12.15 -1.29 13.92
CA THR A 146 11.04 -0.38 13.57
C THR A 146 11.58 0.93 13.00
N PHE A 147 11.02 1.33 11.87
CA PHE A 147 11.37 2.52 11.10
C PHE A 147 10.19 3.48 11.04
N LEU A 148 10.49 4.78 11.10
CA LEU A 148 9.50 5.81 10.80
C LEU A 148 9.25 5.85 9.30
N THR A 149 7.97 5.91 8.91
CA THR A 149 7.55 6.01 7.52
C THR A 149 6.67 7.23 7.29
N SER A 150 6.73 7.77 6.09
CA SER A 150 5.72 8.68 5.55
C SER A 150 5.19 8.12 4.25
N ASN A 151 3.95 8.43 3.93
CA ASN A 151 3.34 7.97 2.69
C ASN A 151 2.50 9.07 2.05
N VAL A 152 2.38 9.00 0.73
CA VAL A 152 1.47 9.80 -0.07
C VAL A 152 0.97 8.95 -1.22
N GLY A 153 -0.29 9.12 -1.57
CA GLY A 153 -0.87 8.32 -2.64
C GLY A 153 -2.29 8.72 -2.97
N GLY A 154 -3.00 7.81 -3.58
CA GLY A 154 -4.39 8.01 -3.93
C GLY A 154 -4.96 6.78 -4.61
N GLY A 155 -6.25 6.86 -4.88
CA GLY A 155 -6.96 5.75 -5.46
C GLY A 155 -8.38 6.10 -5.83
N VAL A 156 -9.14 5.05 -6.04
CA VAL A 156 -10.56 5.14 -6.31
C VAL A 156 -11.33 4.18 -5.41
N SER A 157 -12.43 4.65 -4.87
CA SER A 157 -13.41 3.84 -4.14
C SER A 157 -14.68 3.76 -4.97
N TRP A 158 -15.17 2.55 -5.22
CA TRP A 158 -16.47 2.32 -5.82
C TRP A 158 -17.43 1.82 -4.75
N TYR A 159 -18.60 2.45 -4.63
CA TYR A 159 -19.59 2.10 -3.63
C TYR A 159 -20.85 1.49 -4.26
N ALA A 160 -21.32 0.38 -3.70
CA ALA A 160 -22.55 -0.29 -4.03
C ALA A 160 -23.37 -0.50 -2.74
N GLY A 161 -24.02 0.57 -2.27
CA GLY A 161 -24.73 0.58 -1.00
C GLY A 161 -23.76 0.47 0.18
N ARG A 162 -23.93 -0.57 1.00
CA ARG A 162 -23.06 -0.84 2.18
C ARG A 162 -21.70 -1.43 1.82
N TRP A 163 -21.54 -2.00 0.63
CA TRP A 163 -20.30 -2.61 0.17
C TRP A 163 -19.64 -1.75 -0.89
N GLY A 164 -18.40 -2.00 -1.12
CA GLY A 164 -17.65 -1.33 -2.17
C GLY A 164 -16.32 -2.00 -2.44
N LEU A 165 -15.62 -1.47 -3.44
CA LEU A 165 -14.26 -1.86 -3.79
C LEU A 165 -13.35 -0.64 -3.76
N ARG A 166 -12.09 -0.86 -3.43
CA ARG A 166 -11.05 0.17 -3.40
C ARG A 166 -9.84 -0.30 -4.18
N GLY A 167 -9.32 0.56 -5.03
CA GLY A 167 -7.98 0.45 -5.60
C GLY A 167 -7.12 1.58 -5.06
N ASP A 168 -5.95 1.27 -4.53
CA ASP A 168 -5.06 2.23 -3.86
C ASP A 168 -3.63 2.07 -4.34
N TYR A 169 -2.95 3.18 -4.53
CA TYR A 169 -1.51 3.27 -4.76
C TYR A 169 -0.89 4.22 -3.75
N ARG A 170 0.26 3.82 -3.16
CA ARG A 170 1.02 4.65 -2.24
C ARG A 170 2.51 4.63 -2.56
N PHE A 171 3.08 5.80 -2.54
CA PHE A 171 4.51 6.01 -2.41
C PHE A 171 4.85 6.08 -0.93
N ILE A 172 5.87 5.32 -0.51
CA ILE A 172 6.32 5.23 0.88
C ILE A 172 7.77 5.70 0.94
N ALA A 173 8.08 6.58 1.88
CA ALA A 173 9.43 6.94 2.24
C ALA A 173 9.71 6.44 3.66
N LEU A 174 10.77 5.65 3.80
CA LEU A 174 11.22 5.08 5.06
C LEU A 174 12.47 5.83 5.50
N LYS A 175 12.44 6.40 6.72
CA LYS A 175 13.57 7.12 7.29
C LYS A 175 14.67 6.15 7.70
N SER A 176 15.91 6.46 7.32
CA SER A 176 17.10 5.72 7.72
C SER A 176 17.33 5.69 9.23
N LYS A 177 18.03 4.66 9.67
CA LYS A 177 18.43 4.44 11.04
C LYS A 177 19.86 3.87 11.07
N ASP A 178 20.78 4.50 11.82
CA ASP A 178 22.22 4.18 11.77
C ASP A 178 22.54 2.76 12.25
N ASP A 179 21.73 2.22 13.18
CA ASP A 179 21.87 0.87 13.74
C ASP A 179 21.06 -0.20 12.97
N ALA A 180 20.50 0.17 11.80
CA ALA A 180 19.71 -0.75 11.00
C ALA A 180 20.58 -1.80 10.28
N PRO A 181 20.00 -2.98 9.93
CA PRO A 181 20.70 -3.96 9.10
C PRO A 181 21.12 -3.39 7.74
N ALA A 182 22.30 -3.81 7.25
CA ALA A 182 22.81 -3.36 5.95
C ALA A 182 21.86 -3.70 4.78
N PHE A 183 21.12 -4.81 4.90
CA PHE A 183 20.11 -5.20 3.93
C PHE A 183 19.02 -4.13 3.77
N PHE A 184 18.59 -3.49 4.87
CA PHE A 184 17.45 -2.59 4.84
C PHE A 184 17.50 -1.59 5.99
N GLY A 185 17.43 -0.30 5.69
CA GLY A 185 17.19 0.76 6.67
C GLY A 185 18.38 1.63 7.06
N GLN A 186 19.62 1.30 6.68
CA GLN A 186 20.78 2.20 6.90
C GLN A 186 20.69 3.49 6.07
N GLN A 187 19.93 3.45 4.98
CA GLN A 187 19.62 4.60 4.14
C GLN A 187 18.11 4.80 4.03
N THR A 188 17.72 6.03 3.70
CA THR A 188 16.34 6.31 3.31
C THR A 188 15.95 5.43 2.13
N ARG A 189 14.89 4.65 2.30
CA ARG A 189 14.36 3.76 1.27
C ARG A 189 13.03 4.29 0.78
N TYR A 190 12.82 4.11 -0.51
CA TYR A 190 11.56 4.43 -1.14
C TYR A 190 10.85 3.15 -1.56
N GLY A 191 9.54 3.14 -1.37
CA GLY A 191 8.71 2.01 -1.71
C GLY A 191 7.45 2.44 -2.44
N HIS A 192 6.88 1.48 -3.16
CA HIS A 192 5.62 1.62 -3.88
C HIS A 192 4.71 0.51 -3.41
N ARG A 193 3.50 0.85 -3.06
CA ARG A 193 2.49 -0.11 -2.65
C ARG A 193 1.25 0.01 -3.50
N VAL A 194 0.72 -1.12 -3.94
CA VAL A 194 -0.53 -1.21 -4.69
C VAL A 194 -1.40 -2.27 -4.03
N TYR A 195 -2.66 -1.96 -3.76
CA TYR A 195 -3.58 -2.95 -3.24
C TYR A 195 -5.01 -2.79 -3.74
N GLY A 196 -5.76 -3.89 -3.70
CA GLY A 196 -7.21 -3.93 -3.81
C GLY A 196 -7.85 -4.15 -2.44
N GLY A 197 -8.97 -3.50 -2.19
CA GLY A 197 -9.70 -3.64 -0.92
C GLY A 197 -11.19 -3.80 -1.12
N VAL A 198 -11.83 -4.45 -0.16
CA VAL A 198 -13.28 -4.50 0.00
C VAL A 198 -13.69 -3.50 1.05
N LEU A 199 -14.62 -2.62 0.70
CA LEU A 199 -15.14 -1.59 1.58
C LEU A 199 -16.43 -2.05 2.27
N LEU A 200 -16.57 -1.71 3.54
CA LEU A 200 -17.81 -1.79 4.30
C LEU A 200 -18.16 -0.40 4.82
N ASN A 201 -19.26 0.13 4.33
CA ASN A 201 -19.77 1.45 4.69
C ASN A 201 -20.69 1.30 5.90
N VAL A 202 -20.31 1.87 7.05
CA VAL A 202 -21.04 1.76 8.32
C VAL A 202 -21.73 3.09 8.61
N GLY A 203 -23.02 3.02 8.98
CA GLY A 203 -23.81 4.21 9.30
C GLY A 203 -24.63 4.79 8.15
N ARG A 204 -24.84 3.98 7.11
CA ARG A 204 -25.81 4.21 6.04
C ARG A 204 -26.93 3.19 6.09
#